data_d88a49d1a0eac1f8207e468a1084a3aa
#
_entry.id   d88a49d1a0eac1f8207e468a1084a3aa
#
_cell.length_a   1.000
_cell.length_b   1.000
_cell.length_c   1.000
_cell.angle_alpha   90.00
_cell.angle_beta   90.00
_cell.angle_gamma   90.00
#
_symmetry.space_group_name_H-M   'P 1'
#
loop_
_entity.id
_entity.type
_entity.pdbx_description
1 polymer ?
#
loop_
_entity_poly.entity_id
_entity_poly.type
_entity_poly.pdbx_seq_one_letter_code
_entity_poly.pdbx_strand_id
1 'polypeptide(L)'
;MKQFLILMLSLCLLLCACTAPKPTEMIGEEKAIEIALQEALALKKEFPVSEEMAVCEIVTIFDEPYYEVYFEAFYPDTNEHWGSITVDIDVYTGEVYEVASCC
;
A
#
# COMPACT_ATOMS: atom_id res chain seq x y z
N MET A 1 0.30 47.38 10.93
CA MET A 1 -0.67 46.48 11.58
C MET A 1 -1.39 45.56 10.62
N LYS A 2 -1.83 46.05 9.46
CA LYS A 2 -2.51 45.18 8.45
C LYS A 2 -1.61 44.07 7.96
N GLN A 3 -0.30 44.31 7.76
CA GLN A 3 0.65 43.31 7.30
C GLN A 3 0.90 42.22 8.33
N PHE A 4 0.84 42.55 9.62
CA PHE A 4 0.99 41.59 10.70
C PHE A 4 -0.20 40.63 10.76
N LEU A 5 -1.42 41.14 10.57
CA LEU A 5 -2.64 40.34 10.54
C LEU A 5 -2.66 39.35 9.36
N ILE A 6 -2.21 39.78 8.20
CA ILE A 6 -2.11 38.95 7.00
C ILE A 6 -1.10 37.82 7.21
N LEU A 7 0.02 38.13 7.85
CA LEU A 7 1.06 37.13 8.15
C LEU A 7 0.57 36.08 9.14
N MET A 8 -0.17 36.49 10.17
CA MET A 8 -0.76 35.58 11.15
C MET A 8 -1.81 34.65 10.51
N LEU A 9 -2.63 35.20 9.62
CA LEU A 9 -3.64 34.41 8.92
C LEU A 9 -3.00 33.39 7.99
N SER A 10 -1.94 33.79 7.28
CA SER A 10 -1.17 32.90 6.41
C SER A 10 -0.52 31.75 7.19
N LEU A 11 0.01 32.05 8.37
CA LEU A 11 0.60 31.05 9.25
C LEU A 11 -0.43 30.05 9.77
N CYS A 12 -1.61 30.53 10.14
CA CYS A 12 -2.71 29.66 10.57
C CYS A 12 -3.19 28.74 9.47
N LEU A 13 -3.26 29.23 8.24
CA LEU A 13 -3.64 28.41 7.07
C LEU A 13 -2.61 27.33 6.80
N LEU A 14 -1.33 27.62 6.94
CA LEU A 14 -0.26 26.64 6.79
C LEU A 14 -0.33 25.55 7.87
N LEU A 15 -0.60 25.93 9.11
CA LEU A 15 -0.77 24.99 10.21
C LEU A 15 -2.00 24.10 10.01
N CYS A 16 -3.10 24.64 9.52
CA CYS A 16 -4.29 23.87 9.18
C CYS A 16 -4.03 22.86 8.06
N ALA A 17 -3.23 23.23 7.06
CA ALA A 17 -2.83 22.32 6.00
C ALA A 17 -1.97 21.15 6.52
N CYS A 18 -1.08 21.41 7.50
CA CYS A 18 -0.27 20.38 8.13
C CYS A 18 -1.06 19.43 9.03
N THR A 19 -2.22 19.89 9.53
CA THR A 19 -3.10 19.09 10.39
C THR A 19 -4.31 18.56 9.65
N ALA A 20 -4.30 18.61 8.32
CA ALA A 20 -5.39 18.08 7.49
C ALA A 20 -5.68 16.63 7.86
N PRO A 21 -6.95 16.23 7.95
CA PRO A 21 -7.31 14.86 8.28
C PRO A 21 -6.80 13.89 7.22
N LYS A 22 -6.60 12.65 7.61
CA LYS A 22 -6.20 11.58 6.70
C LYS A 22 -7.22 11.46 5.57
N PRO A 23 -6.79 11.07 4.36
CA PRO A 23 -7.73 10.77 3.28
C PRO A 23 -8.76 9.75 3.76
N THR A 24 -10.03 9.97 3.45
CA THR A 24 -11.12 9.06 3.80
C THR A 24 -11.46 8.14 2.65
N GLU A 25 -10.91 8.42 1.48
CA GLU A 25 -11.14 7.64 0.27
C GLU A 25 -10.05 6.59 0.11
N MET A 26 -10.47 5.35 -0.09
CA MET A 26 -9.55 4.23 -0.32
C MET A 26 -8.89 4.33 -1.68
N ILE A 27 -7.65 3.87 -1.78
CA ILE A 27 -6.88 3.89 -3.04
C ILE A 27 -7.42 2.91 -4.08
N GLY A 28 -8.14 1.87 -3.65
CA GLY A 28 -8.70 0.85 -4.52
C GLY A 28 -7.82 -0.39 -4.70
N GLU A 29 -8.44 -1.51 -5.03
CA GLU A 29 -7.75 -2.78 -5.21
C GLU A 29 -6.71 -2.74 -6.32
N GLU A 30 -7.02 -2.13 -7.46
CA GLU A 30 -6.10 -2.05 -8.60
C GLU A 30 -4.80 -1.36 -8.21
N LYS A 31 -4.90 -0.26 -7.49
CA LYS A 31 -3.72 0.48 -7.03
C LYS A 31 -2.95 -0.32 -5.99
N ALA A 32 -3.65 -1.00 -5.09
CA ALA A 32 -3.03 -1.86 -4.09
C ALA A 32 -2.26 -3.01 -4.74
N ILE A 33 -2.83 -3.65 -5.75
CA ILE A 33 -2.18 -4.73 -6.49
C ILE A 33 -0.94 -4.21 -7.23
N GLU A 34 -1.02 -3.04 -7.84
CA GLU A 34 0.11 -2.41 -8.51
C GLU A 34 1.27 -2.16 -7.54
N ILE A 35 0.98 -1.60 -6.37
CA ILE A 35 1.99 -1.35 -5.32
C ILE A 35 2.59 -2.67 -4.84
N ALA A 36 1.74 -3.65 -4.56
CA ALA A 36 2.17 -4.97 -4.08
C ALA A 36 3.05 -5.69 -5.11
N LEU A 37 2.71 -5.60 -6.38
CA LEU A 37 3.50 -6.22 -7.45
C LEU A 37 4.89 -5.61 -7.52
N GLN A 38 5.01 -4.29 -7.42
CA GLN A 38 6.29 -3.60 -7.39
C GLN A 38 7.14 -4.04 -6.19
N GLU A 39 6.53 -4.18 -5.01
CA GLU A 39 7.21 -4.63 -3.81
C GLU A 39 7.68 -6.09 -3.94
N ALA A 40 6.84 -6.95 -4.49
CA ALA A 40 7.18 -8.35 -4.70
C ALA A 40 8.37 -8.51 -5.65
N LEU A 41 8.37 -7.76 -6.75
CA LEU A 41 9.46 -7.78 -7.73
C LEU A 41 10.75 -7.18 -7.17
N ALA A 42 10.65 -6.15 -6.31
CA ALA A 42 11.81 -5.55 -5.65
C ALA A 42 12.43 -6.51 -4.63
N LEU A 43 11.60 -7.30 -3.95
CA LEU A 43 12.06 -8.25 -2.96
C LEU A 43 12.75 -9.46 -3.61
N LYS A 44 12.14 -10.02 -4.66
CA LYS A 44 12.67 -11.18 -5.38
C LYS A 44 12.43 -10.99 -6.87
N LYS A 45 13.44 -10.53 -7.58
CA LYS A 45 13.37 -10.27 -9.03
C LYS A 45 13.01 -11.51 -9.86
N GLU A 46 13.35 -12.68 -9.36
CA GLU A 46 13.08 -13.96 -10.04
C GLU A 46 11.74 -14.57 -9.66
N PHE A 47 11.02 -13.94 -8.74
CA PHE A 47 9.72 -14.46 -8.31
C PHE A 47 8.71 -14.33 -9.46
N PRO A 48 8.15 -15.45 -9.93
CA PRO A 48 7.28 -15.42 -11.10
C PRO A 48 5.87 -14.95 -10.75
N VAL A 49 5.72 -13.67 -10.42
CA VAL A 49 4.43 -13.07 -10.09
C VAL A 49 3.91 -12.21 -11.22
N SER A 50 2.59 -12.13 -11.33
CA SER A 50 1.89 -11.25 -12.24
C SER A 50 0.65 -10.71 -11.55
N GLU A 51 0.10 -9.65 -12.11
CA GLU A 51 -1.12 -9.04 -11.62
C GLU A 51 -2.30 -10.02 -11.57
N GLU A 52 -2.35 -10.93 -12.52
CA GLU A 52 -3.42 -11.93 -12.65
C GLU A 52 -3.49 -12.91 -11.50
N MET A 53 -2.37 -13.21 -10.86
CA MET A 53 -2.33 -14.14 -9.74
C MET A 53 -2.53 -13.46 -8.38
N ALA A 54 -2.71 -12.16 -8.35
CA ALA A 54 -2.89 -11.42 -7.10
C ALA A 54 -4.28 -11.69 -6.50
N VAL A 55 -4.30 -12.00 -5.22
CA VAL A 55 -5.54 -12.08 -4.43
C VAL A 55 -5.52 -10.91 -3.44
N CYS A 56 -6.52 -10.04 -3.52
CA CYS A 56 -6.58 -8.84 -2.68
C CYS A 56 -7.79 -8.93 -1.75
N GLU A 57 -7.54 -8.75 -0.46
CA GLU A 57 -8.58 -8.74 0.57
C GLU A 57 -8.34 -7.55 1.50
N ILE A 58 -9.40 -7.08 2.15
CA ILE A 58 -9.27 -6.07 3.20
C ILE A 58 -9.22 -6.79 4.53
N VAL A 59 -8.16 -6.53 5.28
CA VAL A 59 -7.94 -7.08 6.62
C VAL A 59 -7.83 -5.96 7.64
N THR A 60 -8.07 -6.27 8.91
CA THR A 60 -7.94 -5.31 10.00
C THR A 60 -6.73 -5.68 10.86
N ILE A 61 -5.79 -4.74 10.99
CA ILE A 61 -4.60 -4.91 11.83
C ILE A 61 -4.60 -3.75 12.83
N PHE A 62 -4.63 -4.06 14.12
CA PHE A 62 -4.72 -3.05 15.20
C PHE A 62 -5.83 -2.03 14.96
N ASP A 63 -7.02 -2.51 14.61
CA ASP A 63 -8.22 -1.71 14.34
C ASP A 63 -8.11 -0.79 13.11
N GLU A 64 -7.07 -0.96 12.28
CA GLU A 64 -6.88 -0.20 11.06
C GLU A 64 -7.06 -1.11 9.83
N PRO A 65 -7.72 -0.63 8.77
CA PRO A 65 -7.91 -1.44 7.57
C PRO A 65 -6.69 -1.40 6.65
N TYR A 66 -6.36 -2.57 6.09
CA TYR A 66 -5.27 -2.73 5.12
C TYR A 66 -5.73 -3.60 3.96
N TYR A 67 -5.20 -3.35 2.77
CA TYR A 67 -5.28 -4.31 1.68
C TYR A 67 -4.19 -5.33 1.89
N GLU A 68 -4.58 -6.60 1.97
CA GLU A 68 -3.63 -7.71 1.98
C GLU A 68 -3.60 -8.31 0.59
N VAL A 69 -2.49 -8.14 -0.12
CA VAL A 69 -2.31 -8.67 -1.47
C VAL A 69 -1.40 -9.88 -1.39
N TYR A 70 -1.92 -11.01 -1.84
CA TYR A 70 -1.25 -12.29 -1.77
C TYR A 70 -0.93 -12.80 -3.16
N PHE A 71 0.32 -13.23 -3.35
CA PHE A 71 0.79 -13.86 -4.58
C PHE A 71 1.28 -15.26 -4.25
N GLU A 72 0.75 -16.25 -4.95
CA GLU A 72 1.23 -17.62 -4.86
C GLU A 72 1.75 -18.02 -6.23
N ALA A 73 3.02 -18.38 -6.29
CA ALA A 73 3.68 -18.65 -7.55
C ALA A 73 4.04 -20.12 -7.70
N PHE A 74 3.91 -20.59 -8.93
CA PHE A 74 4.22 -21.98 -9.29
C PHE A 74 5.20 -21.97 -10.46
N TYR A 75 6.07 -22.97 -10.50
CA TYR A 75 6.93 -23.15 -11.66
C TYR A 75 6.09 -23.54 -12.88
N PRO A 76 6.24 -22.84 -14.01
CA PRO A 76 5.41 -23.09 -15.18
C PRO A 76 5.61 -24.49 -15.80
N ASP A 77 6.82 -25.05 -15.67
CA ASP A 77 7.15 -26.34 -16.28
C ASP A 77 6.61 -27.54 -15.51
N THR A 78 6.67 -27.47 -14.17
CA THR A 78 6.32 -28.60 -13.30
C THR A 78 5.03 -28.37 -12.51
N ASN A 79 4.54 -27.15 -12.51
CA ASN A 79 3.40 -26.71 -11.67
C ASN A 79 3.65 -26.95 -10.17
N GLU A 80 4.90 -27.03 -9.77
CA GLU A 80 5.29 -27.11 -8.36
C GLU A 80 5.22 -25.73 -7.71
N HIS A 81 4.83 -25.70 -6.43
CA HIS A 81 4.77 -24.47 -5.66
C HIS A 81 6.16 -23.86 -5.47
N TRP A 82 6.34 -22.63 -5.93
CA TRP A 82 7.61 -21.90 -5.82
C TRP A 82 7.71 -21.15 -4.48
N GLY A 83 6.65 -20.46 -4.09
CA GLY A 83 6.61 -19.66 -2.88
C GLY A 83 5.44 -18.70 -2.87
N SER A 84 5.35 -17.91 -1.84
CA SER A 84 4.30 -16.91 -1.69
C SER A 84 4.85 -15.60 -1.15
N ILE A 85 4.22 -14.50 -1.53
CA ILE A 85 4.50 -13.17 -1.00
C ILE A 85 3.17 -12.53 -0.61
N THR A 86 3.13 -11.95 0.58
CA THR A 86 1.98 -11.19 1.08
C THR A 86 2.43 -9.76 1.35
N VAL A 87 1.69 -8.79 0.85
CA VAL A 87 1.97 -7.36 1.04
C VAL A 87 0.75 -6.71 1.68
N ASP A 88 0.95 -6.08 2.83
CA ASP A 88 -0.09 -5.33 3.53
C ASP A 88 0.09 -3.84 3.24
N ILE A 89 -0.96 -3.20 2.74
CA ILE A 89 -0.93 -1.83 2.25
C ILE A 89 -2.04 -1.03 2.92
N ASP A 90 -1.70 0.15 3.45
CA ASP A 90 -2.69 1.06 4.02
C ASP A 90 -3.73 1.43 2.96
N VAL A 91 -5.02 1.24 3.27
CA VAL A 91 -6.10 1.45 2.30
C VAL A 91 -6.26 2.90 1.87
N TYR A 92 -5.80 3.84 2.67
CA TYR A 92 -5.96 5.27 2.41
C TYR A 92 -4.71 5.92 1.81
N THR A 93 -3.54 5.54 2.29
CA THR A 93 -2.27 6.18 1.89
C THR A 93 -1.51 5.41 0.84
N GLY A 94 -1.73 4.10 0.73
CA GLY A 94 -0.95 3.24 -0.15
C GLY A 94 0.42 2.88 0.42
N GLU A 95 0.71 3.25 1.66
CA GLU A 95 1.98 2.88 2.29
C GLU A 95 2.03 1.38 2.58
N VAL A 96 3.17 0.78 2.31
CA VAL A 96 3.42 -0.63 2.60
C VAL A 96 3.68 -0.78 4.09
N TYR A 97 2.83 -1.55 4.75
CA TYR A 97 2.95 -1.82 6.18
C TYR A 97 3.89 -3.00 6.45
N GLU A 98 3.71 -4.08 5.72
CA GLU A 98 4.49 -5.29 5.90
C GLU A 98 4.59 -6.08 4.60
N VAL A 99 5.75 -6.67 4.37
CA VAL A 99 5.96 -7.61 3.27
C VAL A 99 6.48 -8.91 3.89
N ALA A 100 5.75 -10.00 3.67
CA ALA A 100 6.13 -11.32 4.15
C ALA A 100 6.32 -12.26 2.97
N SER A 101 7.38 -13.04 2.99
CA SER A 101 7.62 -14.06 1.97
C SER A 101 7.81 -15.42 2.61
N CYS A 102 7.28 -16.45 1.95
CA CYS A 102 7.39 -17.82 2.38
C CYS A 102 7.79 -18.71 1.19
N CYS A 103 8.72 -19.59 1.41
CA CYS A 103 9.20 -20.53 0.39
C CYS A 103 8.74 -21.94 0.68
#